data_ff651761c404db25796424e65d1c8cc6
#
_entry.id   ff651761c404db25796424e65d1c8cc6
#
_cell.length_a   1.000
_cell.length_b   1.000
_cell.length_c   1.000
_cell.angle_alpha   90.00
_cell.angle_beta   90.00
_cell.angle_gamma   90.00
#
_symmetry.space_group_name_H-M   'P 1'
#
loop_
_entity.id
_entity.type
_entity.pdbx_description
1 polymer ?
#
loop_
_entity_poly.entity_id
_entity_poly.type
_entity_poly.pdbx_seq_one_letter_code
_entity_poly.pdbx_strand_id
1 'polypeptide(L)'
;MPLLPLYLLSALAAITAQTLWAAPWAVYGGLKALTTMLVIAHAWRRGAPGEARTHALRTGLLLSLVGDVALLWPQQGFLPGLVAFLLAHGAYLWGFTRGVRLAAWPRAFAGYAVLAAAVLAVLWPGIPGGLRAPVVAYVLFLAAMAAQTASAWHAARHTGYSADRRRLAGAALGGLLFLTSDALLAINRFHTPLPMASLWILASYWAAQWLIASALAPRR
;
A
#
# COMPACT_ATOMS: atom_id res chain seq x y z
N MET A 1 22.61 7.85 7.78
CA MET A 1 21.65 8.08 8.88
C MET A 1 20.51 7.08 8.76
N PRO A 2 20.01 6.54 9.85
CA PRO A 2 18.83 5.68 9.83
C PRO A 2 17.60 6.49 9.37
N LEU A 3 16.94 6.07 8.29
CA LEU A 3 15.74 6.75 7.78
C LEU A 3 14.50 6.49 8.64
N LEU A 4 14.50 5.40 9.42
CA LEU A 4 13.33 4.99 10.19
C LEU A 4 12.86 6.04 11.21
N PRO A 5 13.71 6.65 12.06
CA PRO A 5 13.25 7.69 12.97
C PRO A 5 12.66 8.90 12.25
N LEU A 6 13.29 9.36 11.18
CA LEU A 6 12.81 10.50 10.38
C LEU A 6 11.47 10.20 9.72
N TYR A 7 11.32 9.00 9.19
CA TYR A 7 10.06 8.51 8.64
C TYR A 7 8.95 8.47 9.71
N LEU A 8 9.23 7.90 10.89
CA LEU A 8 8.23 7.82 11.98
C LEU A 8 7.81 9.21 12.46
N LEU A 9 8.77 10.13 12.62
CA LEU A 9 8.48 11.51 12.99
C LEU A 9 7.63 12.23 11.94
N SER A 10 7.97 12.08 10.66
CA SER A 10 7.21 12.67 9.56
C SER A 10 5.80 12.08 9.47
N ALA A 11 5.64 10.77 9.62
CA ALA A 11 4.34 10.12 9.63
C ALA A 11 3.46 10.59 10.80
N LEU A 12 4.04 10.65 12.02
CA LEU A 12 3.35 11.17 13.19
C LEU A 12 2.95 12.63 13.00
N ALA A 13 3.86 13.48 12.51
CA ALA A 13 3.57 14.88 12.24
C ALA A 13 2.44 15.05 11.20
N ALA A 14 2.43 14.26 10.13
CA ALA A 14 1.36 14.29 9.13
C ALA A 14 0.00 13.85 9.69
N ILE A 15 -0.01 12.78 10.49
CA ILE A 15 -1.23 12.28 11.14
C ILE A 15 -1.78 13.31 12.14
N THR A 16 -0.93 13.88 13.00
CA THR A 16 -1.36 14.90 13.97
C THR A 16 -1.81 16.18 13.27
N ALA A 17 -1.11 16.61 12.22
CA ALA A 17 -1.49 17.77 11.42
C ALA A 17 -2.92 17.62 10.83
N GLN A 18 -3.25 16.43 10.35
CA GLN A 18 -4.56 16.16 9.75
C GLN A 18 -5.66 15.88 10.79
N THR A 19 -5.32 15.20 11.90
CA THR A 19 -6.33 14.65 12.81
C THR A 19 -6.63 15.59 13.99
N LEU A 20 -5.61 16.25 14.53
CA LEU A 20 -5.73 17.02 15.78
C LEU A 20 -5.64 18.53 15.55
N TRP A 21 -4.96 18.96 14.50
CA TRP A 21 -4.66 20.38 14.30
C TRP A 21 -5.41 21.01 13.14
N ALA A 22 -6.07 20.20 12.28
CA ALA A 22 -6.68 20.68 11.04
C ALA A 22 -5.74 21.64 10.29
N ALA A 23 -4.48 21.26 10.17
CA ALA A 23 -3.42 22.10 9.64
C ALA A 23 -3.75 22.60 8.22
N PRO A 24 -3.19 23.76 7.81
CA PRO A 24 -3.32 24.20 6.43
C PRO A 24 -2.95 23.09 5.44
N TRP A 25 -3.71 22.95 4.41
CA TRP A 25 -3.57 21.95 3.37
C TRP A 25 -2.13 21.77 2.87
N ALA A 26 -1.37 22.85 2.70
CA ALA A 26 0.02 22.80 2.25
C ALA A 26 0.95 22.12 3.27
N VAL A 27 0.71 22.32 4.58
CA VAL A 27 1.51 21.68 5.65
C VAL A 27 1.22 20.18 5.68
N TYR A 28 -0.04 19.79 5.70
CA TYR A 28 -0.41 18.37 5.65
C TYR A 28 0.07 17.71 4.37
N GLY A 29 -0.15 18.33 3.21
CA GLY A 29 0.26 17.79 1.91
C GLY A 29 1.78 17.62 1.81
N GLY A 30 2.55 18.61 2.30
CA GLY A 30 4.00 18.54 2.36
C GLY A 30 4.51 17.39 3.25
N LEU A 31 3.93 17.25 4.45
CA LEU A 31 4.28 16.16 5.38
C LEU A 31 3.89 14.78 4.80
N LYS A 32 2.73 14.67 4.17
CA LYS A 32 2.27 13.46 3.52
C LYS A 32 3.23 13.04 2.40
N ALA A 33 3.56 13.94 1.49
CA ALA A 33 4.51 13.67 0.42
C ALA A 33 5.91 13.34 0.96
N LEU A 34 6.39 14.08 1.96
CA LEU A 34 7.69 13.83 2.61
C LEU A 34 7.75 12.41 3.19
N THR A 35 6.70 11.96 3.89
CA THR A 35 6.67 10.62 4.49
C THR A 35 6.81 9.54 3.42
N THR A 36 6.07 9.65 2.31
CA THR A 36 6.17 8.69 1.21
C THR A 36 7.53 8.80 0.48
N MET A 37 8.10 10.00 0.33
CA MET A 37 9.45 10.17 -0.21
C MET A 37 10.52 9.52 0.68
N LEU A 38 10.37 9.50 1.99
CA LEU A 38 11.28 8.81 2.91
C LEU A 38 11.19 7.28 2.74
N VAL A 39 10.00 6.72 2.49
CA VAL A 39 9.85 5.31 2.11
C VAL A 39 10.52 5.02 0.77
N ILE A 40 10.36 5.91 -0.21
CA ILE A 40 11.03 5.82 -1.51
C ILE A 40 12.55 5.82 -1.29
N ALA A 41 13.10 6.77 -0.53
CA ALA A 41 14.53 6.84 -0.22
C ALA A 41 15.03 5.56 0.49
N HIS A 42 14.20 4.97 1.37
CA HIS A 42 14.50 3.66 1.97
C HIS A 42 14.61 2.56 0.91
N ALA A 43 13.67 2.48 -0.03
CA ALA A 43 13.69 1.49 -1.12
C ALA A 43 14.87 1.69 -2.07
N TRP A 44 15.32 2.95 -2.28
CA TRP A 44 16.49 3.23 -3.14
C TRP A 44 17.81 2.79 -2.52
N ARG A 45 17.89 2.71 -1.19
CA ARG A 45 19.07 2.17 -0.46
C ARG A 45 19.06 0.64 -0.39
N ARG A 46 18.08 -0.01 -1.00
CA ARG A 46 17.86 -1.46 -0.98
C ARG A 46 17.67 -1.99 -2.41
N GLY A 47 17.74 -3.31 -2.53
CA GLY A 47 17.56 -4.00 -3.81
C GLY A 47 18.77 -3.88 -4.74
N ALA A 48 19.04 -4.94 -5.49
CA ALA A 48 20.12 -4.98 -6.45
C ALA A 48 19.78 -4.10 -7.68
N PRO A 49 20.76 -3.36 -8.23
CA PRO A 49 20.60 -2.71 -9.53
C PRO A 49 20.26 -3.73 -10.62
N GLY A 50 19.34 -3.39 -11.52
CA GLY A 50 18.93 -4.27 -12.62
C GLY A 50 17.96 -5.39 -12.24
N GLU A 51 17.69 -5.63 -10.96
CA GLU A 51 16.72 -6.64 -10.54
C GLU A 51 15.28 -6.19 -10.82
N ALA A 52 14.52 -7.01 -11.55
CA ALA A 52 13.16 -6.70 -11.93
C ALA A 52 12.23 -6.43 -10.75
N ARG A 53 12.38 -7.18 -9.64
CA ARG A 53 11.63 -6.92 -8.40
C ARG A 53 11.94 -5.54 -7.84
N THR A 54 13.22 -5.15 -7.82
CA THR A 54 13.67 -3.84 -7.32
C THR A 54 13.03 -2.71 -8.14
N HIS A 55 13.05 -2.80 -9.47
CA HIS A 55 12.42 -1.80 -10.33
C HIS A 55 10.89 -1.75 -10.09
N ALA A 56 10.23 -2.90 -10.04
CA ALA A 56 8.79 -2.98 -9.82
C ALA A 56 8.34 -2.31 -8.50
N LEU A 57 9.01 -2.63 -7.39
CA LEU A 57 8.66 -2.06 -6.08
C LEU A 57 8.92 -0.55 -6.04
N ARG A 58 10.00 -0.07 -6.64
CA ARG A 58 10.28 1.37 -6.75
C ARG A 58 9.26 2.09 -7.62
N THR A 59 8.89 1.51 -8.76
CA THR A 59 7.82 2.05 -9.60
C THR A 59 6.51 2.14 -8.86
N GLY A 60 6.13 1.09 -8.12
CA GLY A 60 4.91 1.11 -7.29
C GLY A 60 4.93 2.22 -6.24
N LEU A 61 6.08 2.45 -5.58
CA LEU A 61 6.23 3.55 -4.61
C LEU A 61 6.12 4.93 -5.27
N LEU A 62 6.68 5.13 -6.46
CA LEU A 62 6.55 6.39 -7.20
C LEU A 62 5.09 6.64 -7.62
N LEU A 63 4.41 5.61 -8.11
CA LEU A 63 2.98 5.70 -8.43
C LEU A 63 2.11 5.96 -7.19
N SER A 64 2.49 5.38 -6.04
CA SER A 64 1.83 5.66 -4.77
C SER A 64 2.00 7.13 -4.35
N LEU A 65 3.18 7.72 -4.57
CA LEU A 65 3.40 9.15 -4.32
C LEU A 65 2.50 10.01 -5.23
N VAL A 66 2.34 9.65 -6.49
CA VAL A 66 1.38 10.33 -7.39
C VAL A 66 -0.04 10.24 -6.84
N GLY A 67 -0.44 9.04 -6.37
CA GLY A 67 -1.74 8.83 -5.73
C GLY A 67 -1.90 9.67 -4.46
N ASP A 68 -0.87 9.74 -3.62
CA ASP A 68 -0.86 10.56 -2.41
C ASP A 68 -1.09 12.05 -2.70
N VAL A 69 -0.41 12.56 -3.73
CA VAL A 69 -0.57 13.95 -4.17
C VAL A 69 -1.96 14.17 -4.75
N ALA A 70 -2.44 13.27 -5.61
CA ALA A 70 -3.79 13.39 -6.19
C ALA A 70 -4.88 13.45 -5.11
N LEU A 71 -4.78 12.61 -4.07
CA LEU A 71 -5.75 12.55 -2.98
C LEU A 71 -5.72 13.78 -2.03
N LEU A 72 -4.81 14.73 -2.22
CA LEU A 72 -4.89 16.04 -1.53
C LEU A 72 -6.10 16.86 -1.99
N TRP A 73 -6.64 16.56 -3.16
CA TRP A 73 -7.90 17.14 -3.69
C TRP A 73 -8.99 16.06 -3.73
N PRO A 74 -9.72 15.81 -2.62
CA PRO A 74 -10.56 14.62 -2.45
C PRO A 74 -11.66 14.44 -3.50
N GLN A 75 -12.10 15.52 -4.14
CA GLN A 75 -13.15 15.46 -5.16
C GLN A 75 -12.57 15.22 -6.56
N GLN A 76 -11.69 16.10 -7.04
CA GLN A 76 -11.13 16.05 -8.39
C GLN A 76 -10.03 14.98 -8.49
N GLY A 77 -9.25 14.80 -7.43
CA GLY A 77 -8.11 13.90 -7.37
C GLY A 77 -8.45 12.44 -7.01
N PHE A 78 -9.71 12.14 -6.67
CA PHE A 78 -10.05 10.78 -6.24
C PHE A 78 -9.84 9.75 -7.36
N LEU A 79 -10.40 9.97 -8.54
CA LEU A 79 -10.24 9.03 -9.65
C LEU A 79 -8.79 8.96 -10.16
N PRO A 80 -8.08 10.07 -10.38
CA PRO A 80 -6.64 10.02 -10.66
C PRO A 80 -5.82 9.29 -9.59
N GLY A 81 -6.11 9.51 -8.31
CA GLY A 81 -5.47 8.82 -7.19
C GLY A 81 -5.73 7.33 -7.20
N LEU A 82 -7.00 6.93 -7.41
CA LEU A 82 -7.40 5.53 -7.55
C LEU A 82 -6.63 4.83 -8.67
N VAL A 83 -6.52 5.49 -9.85
CA VAL A 83 -5.76 4.94 -10.99
C VAL A 83 -4.28 4.83 -10.67
N ALA A 84 -3.69 5.83 -10.04
CA ALA A 84 -2.27 5.81 -9.66
C ALA A 84 -1.97 4.66 -8.69
N PHE A 85 -2.80 4.47 -7.65
CA PHE A 85 -2.67 3.35 -6.73
C PHE A 85 -2.97 2.00 -7.36
N LEU A 86 -3.94 1.91 -8.29
CA LEU A 86 -4.19 0.69 -9.06
C LEU A 86 -2.93 0.25 -9.82
N LEU A 87 -2.28 1.19 -10.51
CA LEU A 87 -1.03 0.94 -11.22
C LEU A 87 0.10 0.58 -10.24
N ALA A 88 0.15 1.20 -9.07
CA ALA A 88 1.10 0.87 -8.02
C ALA A 88 0.92 -0.59 -7.54
N HIS A 89 -0.33 -1.03 -7.29
CA HIS A 89 -0.63 -2.41 -6.94
C HIS A 89 -0.27 -3.40 -8.06
N GLY A 90 -0.49 -3.01 -9.32
CA GLY A 90 -0.03 -3.79 -10.47
C GLY A 90 1.49 -3.96 -10.49
N ALA A 91 2.24 -2.88 -10.23
CA ALA A 91 3.69 -2.92 -10.16
C ALA A 91 4.18 -3.79 -8.98
N TYR A 92 3.59 -3.66 -7.80
CA TYR A 92 3.91 -4.52 -6.65
C TYR A 92 3.58 -5.98 -6.93
N LEU A 93 2.38 -6.29 -7.45
CA LEU A 93 1.98 -7.62 -7.85
C LEU A 93 3.00 -8.25 -8.79
N TRP A 94 3.36 -7.52 -9.86
CA TRP A 94 4.38 -7.97 -10.81
C TRP A 94 5.74 -8.20 -10.13
N GLY A 95 6.17 -7.31 -9.23
CA GLY A 95 7.41 -7.46 -8.48
C GLY A 95 7.43 -8.72 -7.61
N PHE A 96 6.33 -9.06 -6.95
CA PHE A 96 6.22 -10.27 -6.13
C PHE A 96 5.98 -11.55 -6.93
N THR A 97 5.71 -11.47 -8.24
CA THR A 97 5.77 -12.64 -9.14
C THR A 97 7.20 -12.98 -9.58
N ARG A 98 8.18 -12.08 -9.34
CA ARG A 98 9.59 -12.35 -9.66
C ARG A 98 10.18 -13.30 -8.63
N GLY A 99 10.32 -14.58 -9.02
CA GLY A 99 10.82 -15.65 -8.16
C GLY A 99 9.75 -16.52 -7.47
N VAL A 100 8.49 -16.12 -7.53
CA VAL A 100 7.36 -16.95 -7.05
C VAL A 100 6.21 -16.86 -8.05
N ARG A 101 5.77 -17.99 -8.58
CA ARG A 101 4.67 -18.05 -9.55
C ARG A 101 3.42 -17.35 -8.99
N LEU A 102 2.67 -16.67 -9.87
CA LEU A 102 1.38 -16.10 -9.51
C LEU A 102 0.47 -17.20 -8.93
N ALA A 103 -0.20 -16.87 -7.84
CA ALA A 103 -1.10 -17.76 -7.12
C ALA A 103 -0.45 -19.10 -6.67
N ALA A 104 0.86 -19.09 -6.36
CA ALA A 104 1.56 -20.27 -5.83
C ALA A 104 0.93 -20.81 -4.52
N TRP A 105 0.19 -19.97 -3.81
CA TRP A 105 -0.63 -20.37 -2.65
C TRP A 105 -2.10 -19.98 -2.89
N PRO A 106 -2.92 -20.82 -3.57
CA PRO A 106 -4.30 -20.51 -3.95
C PRO A 106 -5.21 -20.15 -2.76
N ARG A 107 -4.95 -20.74 -1.59
CA ARG A 107 -5.71 -20.44 -0.36
C ARG A 107 -5.60 -18.97 0.05
N ALA A 108 -4.45 -18.33 -0.14
CA ALA A 108 -4.30 -16.91 0.10
C ALA A 108 -5.15 -16.10 -0.87
N PHE A 109 -5.14 -16.43 -2.16
CA PHE A 109 -5.98 -15.77 -3.15
C PHE A 109 -7.47 -15.92 -2.85
N ALA A 110 -7.92 -17.12 -2.47
CA ALA A 110 -9.31 -17.35 -2.06
C ALA A 110 -9.69 -16.51 -0.82
N GLY A 111 -8.84 -16.49 0.21
CA GLY A 111 -9.08 -15.70 1.42
C GLY A 111 -9.18 -14.21 1.15
N TYR A 112 -8.22 -13.65 0.39
CA TYR A 112 -8.26 -12.23 0.02
C TYR A 112 -9.41 -11.89 -0.93
N ALA A 113 -9.81 -12.80 -1.82
CA ALA A 113 -10.97 -12.61 -2.68
C ALA A 113 -12.27 -12.56 -1.86
N VAL A 114 -12.44 -13.45 -0.89
CA VAL A 114 -13.61 -13.44 0.02
C VAL A 114 -13.64 -12.13 0.83
N LEU A 115 -12.51 -11.71 1.40
CA LEU A 115 -12.41 -10.46 2.15
C LEU A 115 -12.74 -9.25 1.27
N ALA A 116 -12.17 -9.19 0.07
CA ALA A 116 -12.42 -8.12 -0.89
C ALA A 116 -13.89 -8.08 -1.33
N ALA A 117 -14.50 -9.24 -1.59
CA ALA A 117 -15.91 -9.34 -1.94
C ALA A 117 -16.82 -8.89 -0.80
N ALA A 118 -16.51 -9.26 0.45
CA ALA A 118 -17.27 -8.84 1.63
C ALA A 118 -17.21 -7.31 1.82
N VAL A 119 -16.03 -6.71 1.72
CA VAL A 119 -15.88 -5.25 1.81
C VAL A 119 -16.64 -4.57 0.66
N LEU A 120 -16.49 -5.06 -0.56
CA LEU A 120 -17.16 -4.49 -1.73
C LEU A 120 -18.69 -4.59 -1.62
N ALA A 121 -19.22 -5.70 -1.09
CA ALA A 121 -20.66 -5.87 -0.87
C ALA A 121 -21.22 -4.82 0.11
N VAL A 122 -20.49 -4.56 1.21
CA VAL A 122 -20.87 -3.51 2.19
C VAL A 122 -20.83 -2.11 1.55
N LEU A 123 -19.84 -1.83 0.71
CA LEU A 123 -19.66 -0.52 0.08
C LEU A 123 -20.58 -0.28 -1.12
N TRP A 124 -21.09 -1.35 -1.75
CA TRP A 124 -21.76 -1.28 -3.05
C TRP A 124 -22.90 -0.28 -3.15
N PRO A 125 -23.81 -0.18 -2.14
CA PRO A 125 -24.90 0.80 -2.19
C PRO A 125 -24.43 2.26 -2.23
N GLY A 126 -23.28 2.56 -1.61
CA GLY A 126 -22.73 3.92 -1.53
C GLY A 126 -21.80 4.30 -2.70
N ILE A 127 -21.41 3.34 -3.56
CA ILE A 127 -20.52 3.62 -4.69
C ILE A 127 -21.32 4.20 -5.86
N PRO A 128 -21.02 5.46 -6.31
CA PRO A 128 -21.64 6.04 -7.49
C PRO A 128 -21.45 5.16 -8.72
N GLY A 129 -22.48 5.06 -9.58
CA GLY A 129 -22.46 4.17 -10.75
C GLY A 129 -21.21 4.33 -11.64
N GLY A 130 -20.78 5.56 -11.89
CA GLY A 130 -19.57 5.85 -12.69
C GLY A 130 -18.26 5.42 -12.04
N LEU A 131 -18.23 5.16 -10.73
CA LEU A 131 -17.04 4.71 -10.01
C LEU A 131 -17.02 3.19 -9.77
N ARG A 132 -18.10 2.47 -10.03
CA ARG A 132 -18.18 1.03 -9.75
C ARG A 132 -17.11 0.23 -10.49
N ALA A 133 -16.95 0.44 -11.79
CA ALA A 133 -15.97 -0.29 -12.58
C ALA A 133 -14.52 0.04 -12.16
N PRO A 134 -14.10 1.31 -12.01
CA PRO A 134 -12.79 1.65 -11.45
C PRO A 134 -12.53 1.06 -10.06
N VAL A 135 -13.51 1.11 -9.15
CA VAL A 135 -13.35 0.57 -7.79
C VAL A 135 -13.22 -0.96 -7.81
N VAL A 136 -14.02 -1.67 -8.61
CA VAL A 136 -13.89 -3.13 -8.76
C VAL A 136 -12.51 -3.50 -9.29
N ALA A 137 -12.04 -2.84 -10.36
CA ALA A 137 -10.71 -3.08 -10.90
C ALA A 137 -9.62 -2.84 -9.83
N TYR A 138 -9.74 -1.75 -9.08
CA TYR A 138 -8.85 -1.42 -7.98
C TYR A 138 -8.79 -2.50 -6.91
N VAL A 139 -9.94 -2.94 -6.42
CA VAL A 139 -10.07 -3.97 -5.38
C VAL A 139 -9.46 -5.30 -5.83
N LEU A 140 -9.64 -5.67 -7.11
CA LEU A 140 -9.07 -6.89 -7.67
C LEU A 140 -7.52 -6.85 -7.67
N PHE A 141 -6.93 -5.73 -8.11
CA PHE A 141 -5.46 -5.59 -8.12
C PHE A 141 -4.87 -5.54 -6.71
N LEU A 142 -5.51 -4.82 -5.79
CA LEU A 142 -5.11 -4.74 -4.39
C LEU A 142 -5.16 -6.12 -3.71
N ALA A 143 -6.28 -6.84 -3.85
CA ALA A 143 -6.45 -8.17 -3.28
C ALA A 143 -5.44 -9.18 -3.87
N ALA A 144 -5.23 -9.14 -5.19
CA ALA A 144 -4.24 -9.98 -5.87
C ALA A 144 -2.81 -9.68 -5.40
N MET A 145 -2.46 -8.40 -5.22
CA MET A 145 -1.16 -7.98 -4.69
C MET A 145 -0.95 -8.48 -3.25
N ALA A 146 -1.94 -8.29 -2.38
CA ALA A 146 -1.86 -8.76 -1.00
C ALA A 146 -1.77 -10.29 -0.93
N ALA A 147 -2.54 -11.03 -1.74
CA ALA A 147 -2.45 -12.48 -1.83
C ALA A 147 -1.10 -12.96 -2.36
N GLN A 148 -0.50 -12.24 -3.32
CA GLN A 148 0.81 -12.59 -3.87
C GLN A 148 1.94 -12.33 -2.88
N THR A 149 1.88 -11.27 -2.06
CA THR A 149 2.85 -11.08 -0.97
C THR A 149 2.80 -12.21 0.05
N ALA A 150 1.59 -12.67 0.40
CA ALA A 150 1.39 -13.84 1.26
C ALA A 150 1.91 -15.13 0.60
N SER A 151 1.71 -15.31 -0.71
CA SER A 151 2.24 -16.45 -1.47
C SER A 151 3.77 -16.46 -1.51
N ALA A 152 4.39 -15.28 -1.67
CA ALA A 152 5.84 -15.15 -1.64
C ALA A 152 6.42 -15.49 -0.27
N TRP A 153 5.78 -15.06 0.81
CA TRP A 153 6.15 -15.46 2.17
C TRP A 153 5.97 -16.98 2.39
N HIS A 154 4.84 -17.55 1.97
CA HIS A 154 4.59 -18.97 2.10
C HIS A 154 5.68 -19.79 1.41
N ALA A 155 6.05 -19.46 0.18
CA ALA A 155 7.13 -20.11 -0.55
C ALA A 155 8.47 -19.99 0.20
N ALA A 156 8.80 -18.83 0.77
CA ALA A 156 10.04 -18.58 1.50
C ALA A 156 10.13 -19.38 2.83
N ARG A 157 9.01 -19.88 3.36
CA ARG A 157 9.03 -20.73 4.58
C ARG A 157 9.73 -22.08 4.35
N HIS A 158 9.78 -22.53 3.12
CA HIS A 158 10.40 -23.79 2.71
C HIS A 158 11.82 -23.63 2.18
N THR A 159 12.34 -22.37 2.12
CA THR A 159 13.72 -22.08 1.78
C THR A 159 14.54 -21.89 3.05
N GLY A 160 15.77 -22.37 3.11
CA GLY A 160 16.64 -22.27 4.31
C GLY A 160 17.08 -20.85 4.68
N TYR A 161 16.69 -19.81 3.91
CA TYR A 161 17.14 -18.44 4.10
C TYR A 161 16.22 -17.64 5.06
N SER A 162 16.59 -17.63 6.34
CA SER A 162 15.79 -16.96 7.39
C SER A 162 15.61 -15.45 7.17
N ALA A 163 16.60 -14.75 6.56
CA ALA A 163 16.52 -13.33 6.29
C ALA A 163 15.48 -13.01 5.21
N ASP A 164 15.38 -13.80 4.15
CA ASP A 164 14.37 -13.64 3.11
C ASP A 164 12.98 -13.93 3.65
N ARG A 165 12.86 -14.97 4.47
CA ARG A 165 11.60 -15.31 5.14
C ARG A 165 11.07 -14.14 5.97
N ARG A 166 11.92 -13.47 6.77
CA ARG A 166 11.51 -12.31 7.57
C ARG A 166 11.09 -11.11 6.70
N ARG A 167 11.84 -10.80 5.65
CA ARG A 167 11.49 -9.71 4.72
C ARG A 167 10.15 -9.96 4.01
N LEU A 168 9.94 -11.16 3.55
CA LEU A 168 8.70 -11.54 2.87
C LEU A 168 7.52 -11.68 3.83
N ALA A 169 7.74 -12.06 5.10
CA ALA A 169 6.72 -11.96 6.15
C ALA A 169 6.29 -10.52 6.38
N GLY A 170 7.26 -9.60 6.43
CA GLY A 170 6.97 -8.17 6.47
C GLY A 170 6.15 -7.71 5.28
N ALA A 171 6.51 -8.12 4.06
CA ALA A 171 5.75 -7.79 2.86
C ALA A 171 4.31 -8.35 2.88
N ALA A 172 4.12 -9.58 3.38
CA ALA A 172 2.78 -10.17 3.53
C ALA A 172 1.91 -9.37 4.53
N LEU A 173 2.50 -8.97 5.66
CA LEU A 173 1.85 -8.05 6.59
C LEU A 173 1.58 -6.68 5.92
N GLY A 174 2.52 -6.18 5.14
CA GLY A 174 2.36 -4.94 4.36
C GLY A 174 1.20 -5.00 3.38
N GLY A 175 1.03 -6.12 2.67
CA GLY A 175 -0.12 -6.34 1.78
C GLY A 175 -1.45 -6.33 2.53
N LEU A 176 -1.52 -6.98 3.70
CA LEU A 176 -2.71 -6.95 4.56
C LEU A 176 -3.01 -5.55 5.08
N LEU A 177 -2.01 -4.83 5.57
CA LEU A 177 -2.18 -3.46 6.07
C LEU A 177 -2.60 -2.49 4.97
N PHE A 178 -2.12 -2.69 3.73
CA PHE A 178 -2.54 -1.87 2.60
C PHE A 178 -4.03 -2.08 2.31
N LEU A 179 -4.46 -3.34 2.24
CA LEU A 179 -5.88 -3.67 2.06
C LEU A 179 -6.73 -3.09 3.20
N THR A 180 -6.25 -3.15 4.44
CA THR A 180 -6.93 -2.55 5.60
C THR A 180 -7.05 -1.04 5.46
N SER A 181 -5.96 -0.35 5.08
CA SER A 181 -5.96 1.10 4.85
C SER A 181 -7.01 1.51 3.82
N ASP A 182 -7.04 0.80 2.72
CA ASP A 182 -7.93 1.14 1.61
C ASP A 182 -9.38 0.77 1.89
N ALA A 183 -9.61 -0.31 2.64
CA ALA A 183 -10.95 -0.63 3.14
C ALA A 183 -11.47 0.47 4.08
N LEU A 184 -10.63 0.97 5.00
CA LEU A 184 -10.98 2.08 5.88
C LEU A 184 -11.26 3.38 5.09
N LEU A 185 -10.43 3.68 4.10
CA LEU A 185 -10.63 4.82 3.21
C LEU A 185 -11.97 4.71 2.46
N ALA A 186 -12.26 3.55 1.91
CA ALA A 186 -13.48 3.30 1.17
C ALA A 186 -14.73 3.31 2.07
N ILE A 187 -14.67 2.75 3.27
CA ILE A 187 -15.75 2.83 4.27
C ILE A 187 -16.01 4.29 4.64
N ASN A 188 -14.95 5.03 4.97
CA ASN A 188 -15.06 6.45 5.33
C ASN A 188 -15.66 7.31 4.20
N ARG A 189 -15.43 6.93 2.94
CA ARG A 189 -15.88 7.67 1.76
C ARG A 189 -17.28 7.28 1.28
N PHE A 190 -17.59 5.98 1.27
CA PHE A 190 -18.77 5.44 0.59
C PHE A 190 -19.81 4.83 1.51
N HIS A 191 -19.51 4.65 2.79
CA HIS A 191 -20.44 4.01 3.72
C HIS A 191 -20.76 4.90 4.93
N THR A 192 -19.81 5.14 5.79
CA THR A 192 -19.99 5.96 6.99
C THR A 192 -18.68 6.65 7.39
N PRO A 193 -18.72 7.93 7.80
CA PRO A 193 -17.56 8.62 8.34
C PRO A 193 -17.00 7.89 9.57
N LEU A 194 -15.72 7.63 9.57
CA LEU A 194 -15.02 6.95 10.66
C LEU A 194 -14.41 7.97 11.64
N PRO A 195 -14.55 7.76 12.95
CA PRO A 195 -13.82 8.56 13.94
C PRO A 195 -12.31 8.44 13.70
N MET A 196 -11.61 9.56 13.66
CA MET A 196 -10.16 9.64 13.43
C MET A 196 -9.70 8.87 12.16
N ALA A 197 -10.49 8.90 11.09
CA ALA A 197 -10.24 8.16 9.85
C ALA A 197 -8.79 8.32 9.36
N SER A 198 -8.27 9.55 9.35
CA SER A 198 -6.90 9.85 8.89
C SER A 198 -5.83 9.12 9.69
N LEU A 199 -6.02 8.95 11.02
CA LEU A 199 -5.09 8.19 11.85
C LEU A 199 -4.99 6.74 11.37
N TRP A 200 -6.13 6.06 11.27
CA TRP A 200 -6.15 4.63 10.95
C TRP A 200 -5.70 4.35 9.52
N ILE A 201 -6.18 5.19 8.58
CA ILE A 201 -5.82 5.08 7.15
C ILE A 201 -4.33 5.30 6.95
N LEU A 202 -3.80 6.44 7.43
CA LEU A 202 -2.40 6.80 7.18
C LEU A 202 -1.41 5.90 7.95
N ALA A 203 -1.73 5.51 9.18
CA ALA A 203 -0.87 4.63 9.96
C ALA A 203 -0.74 3.25 9.29
N SER A 204 -1.86 2.64 8.86
CA SER A 204 -1.82 1.36 8.16
C SER A 204 -1.19 1.47 6.77
N TYR A 205 -1.47 2.55 6.02
CA TYR A 205 -0.89 2.81 4.71
C TYR A 205 0.64 2.92 4.75
N TRP A 206 1.18 3.80 5.60
CA TRP A 206 2.63 4.00 5.65
C TRP A 206 3.34 2.78 6.25
N ALA A 207 2.76 2.10 7.24
CA ALA A 207 3.30 0.83 7.71
C ALA A 207 3.36 -0.21 6.58
N ALA A 208 2.31 -0.31 5.75
CA ALA A 208 2.30 -1.16 4.57
C ALA A 208 3.42 -0.81 3.58
N GLN A 209 3.53 0.46 3.23
CA GLN A 209 4.55 0.94 2.27
C GLN A 209 5.98 0.67 2.77
N TRP A 210 6.25 0.92 4.06
CA TRP A 210 7.56 0.64 4.65
C TRP A 210 7.90 -0.86 4.61
N LEU A 211 6.94 -1.71 4.95
CA LEU A 211 7.12 -3.17 4.96
C LEU A 211 7.32 -3.72 3.54
N ILE A 212 6.56 -3.22 2.56
CA ILE A 212 6.72 -3.58 1.14
C ILE A 212 8.10 -3.14 0.63
N ALA A 213 8.53 -1.90 0.92
CA ALA A 213 9.85 -1.41 0.56
C ALA A 213 10.97 -2.24 1.21
N SER A 214 10.75 -2.70 2.46
CA SER A 214 11.69 -3.52 3.23
C SER A 214 11.79 -4.97 2.74
N ALA A 215 10.93 -5.41 1.82
CA ALA A 215 11.09 -6.70 1.12
C ALA A 215 12.36 -6.74 0.26
N LEU A 216 12.84 -5.58 -0.20
CA LEU A 216 14.13 -5.48 -0.90
C LEU A 216 15.28 -5.75 0.07
N ALA A 217 16.29 -6.51 -0.37
CA ALA A 217 17.49 -6.77 0.43
C ALA A 217 18.31 -5.47 0.63
N PRO A 218 18.95 -5.25 1.80
CA PRO A 218 19.93 -4.18 1.94
C PRO A 218 21.01 -4.31 0.86
N ARG A 219 21.48 -3.19 0.31
CA ARG A 219 22.67 -3.19 -0.55
C ARG A 219 23.87 -3.49 0.33
N ARG A 220 24.70 -4.43 -0.10
CA ARG A 220 26.01 -4.69 0.51
C ARG A 220 27.00 -3.61 0.12
#